data_262a4422f05766fa54f857f60401c08c
#
_entry.id   262a4422f05766fa54f857f60401c08c
#
_cell.length_a   1.000
_cell.length_b   1.000
_cell.length_c   1.000
_cell.angle_alpha   90.00
_cell.angle_beta   90.00
_cell.angle_gamma   90.00
#
_symmetry.space_group_name_H-M   'P 1'
#
loop_
_entity.id
_entity.type
_entity.pdbx_description
1 polymer ?
#
loop_
_entity_poly.entity_id
_entity_poly.type
_entity_poly.pdbx_seq_one_letter_code
_entity_poly.pdbx_strand_id
1 'polypeptide(L)'
;MLNGNNLWHFGIINDMGWEVIHNHEVFTYKNKPNNLYETLLNSANKYPDRVALCDNWGHKDTYSSFLNKVTLFAKYLQSKNVRKRHHVGLLLHNSREFAVAFYACAKIGAVSFPFPTKYRMPEIESLISQSDLDYLIITNSFEEEIINMNLGIPIIVSQDEEKSFGYDYLLKGIRLIQNDFHSSAELSDEIIVMFTSGTTSQSKGVVLRNYNVIHAIITYQRILDIRESDKTIIPIPIYHITGLVALLGLFIFVGGTIYLYQRYDAKQILDCIEQEKITFMHGSPTVFSKLLEFKTQYACRSLRKLGCGSSYTPVNKLNEFHEWLPFCQFQVIYGMTETSSPALICPYDSPTSIYATAAGIPVPGVQFKICSSDGKELKENEVGELFIKGACVAENYYKLPDSEYFADGWLSTGDMAYFNNSNYIFIVDRKKDMINRGGEKIWCIDLEEELNKLEEIQESSVVGIADP
;
A
#
# COMPACT_ATOMS: atom_id res chain seq x y z
N MET A 1 26.51 1.19 5.90
CA MET A 1 25.14 1.74 6.09
C MET A 1 24.86 2.77 5.00
N LEU A 2 23.84 2.59 4.20
CA LEU A 2 23.44 3.52 3.15
C LEU A 2 22.19 4.31 3.61
N ASN A 3 22.11 5.58 3.19
CA ASN A 3 21.06 6.49 3.64
C ASN A 3 20.40 7.18 2.42
N GLY A 4 19.10 6.99 2.25
CA GLY A 4 18.33 7.58 1.17
C GLY A 4 18.36 9.11 1.11
N ASN A 5 18.66 9.79 2.21
CA ASN A 5 18.68 11.25 2.26
C ASN A 5 19.68 11.91 1.32
N ASN A 6 20.74 11.21 0.92
CA ASN A 6 21.80 11.74 0.06
C ASN A 6 21.69 11.26 -1.40
N LEU A 7 20.70 10.46 -1.73
CA LEU A 7 20.56 9.81 -3.04
C LEU A 7 19.54 10.51 -3.95
N TRP A 8 18.72 11.39 -3.40
CA TRP A 8 17.65 12.06 -4.12
C TRP A 8 17.96 13.52 -4.39
N HIS A 9 17.39 14.04 -5.48
CA HIS A 9 17.51 15.43 -5.86
C HIS A 9 16.99 16.36 -4.75
N PHE A 10 17.62 17.53 -4.58
CA PHE A 10 17.29 18.51 -3.54
C PHE A 10 15.80 18.85 -3.48
N GLY A 11 15.09 18.95 -4.61
CA GLY A 11 13.64 19.21 -4.64
C GLY A 11 12.77 18.15 -3.94
N ILE A 12 13.29 16.93 -3.73
CA ILE A 12 12.59 15.85 -3.04
C ILE A 12 12.80 15.94 -1.52
N ILE A 13 13.96 16.38 -1.07
CA ILE A 13 14.42 16.31 0.33
C ILE A 13 14.53 17.67 1.03
N ASN A 14 14.29 18.79 0.36
CA ASN A 14 14.63 20.15 0.81
C ASN A 14 13.98 20.60 2.13
N ASP A 15 12.84 19.99 2.53
CA ASP A 15 12.13 20.31 3.77
C ASP A 15 12.14 19.16 4.79
N MET A 16 13.07 18.22 4.65
CA MET A 16 13.22 17.14 5.62
C MET A 16 14.05 17.59 6.84
N GLY A 17 13.79 16.97 7.96
CA GLY A 17 14.52 17.22 9.21
C GLY A 17 14.18 16.20 10.30
N TRP A 18 14.94 16.27 11.39
CA TRP A 18 14.70 15.44 12.56
C TRP A 18 13.55 16.00 13.39
N GLU A 19 12.67 15.11 13.81
CA GLU A 19 11.56 15.37 14.72
C GLU A 19 11.46 14.23 15.73
N VAL A 20 10.98 14.52 16.95
CA VAL A 20 10.66 13.48 17.94
C VAL A 20 9.20 13.11 17.80
N ILE A 21 8.92 11.89 17.35
CA ILE A 21 7.56 11.32 17.22
C ILE A 21 7.54 10.01 17.98
N HIS A 22 6.54 9.81 18.83
CA HIS A 22 6.39 8.59 19.64
C HIS A 22 7.66 8.21 20.43
N ASN A 23 8.36 9.22 20.98
CA ASN A 23 9.63 9.09 21.72
C ASN A 23 10.84 8.60 20.89
N HIS A 24 10.73 8.60 19.56
CA HIS A 24 11.83 8.27 18.66
C HIS A 24 12.23 9.48 17.82
N GLU A 25 13.52 9.62 17.54
CA GLU A 25 14.01 10.58 16.56
C GLU A 25 13.74 10.03 15.15
N VAL A 26 12.94 10.76 14.38
CA VAL A 26 12.51 10.40 13.03
C VAL A 26 12.95 11.47 12.05
N PHE A 27 13.66 11.10 11.00
CA PHE A 27 14.01 12.00 9.90
C PHE A 27 12.88 11.98 8.87
N THR A 28 12.09 13.07 8.80
CA THR A 28 10.88 13.12 7.98
C THR A 28 10.63 14.50 7.40
N TYR A 29 9.61 14.63 6.56
CA TYR A 29 9.18 15.91 5.99
C TYR A 29 8.58 16.81 7.06
N LYS A 30 8.99 18.10 7.09
CA LYS A 30 8.51 19.09 8.07
C LYS A 30 7.11 19.58 7.73
N ASN A 31 6.86 19.85 6.43
CA ASN A 31 5.58 20.36 5.96
C ASN A 31 4.65 19.17 5.63
N LYS A 32 4.01 18.61 6.64
CA LYS A 32 3.12 17.45 6.53
C LYS A 32 1.83 17.65 7.31
N PRO A 33 0.73 16.97 6.95
CA PRO A 33 -0.48 16.89 7.78
C PRO A 33 -0.18 16.25 9.15
N ASN A 34 -0.98 16.59 10.17
CA ASN A 34 -0.81 16.01 11.51
C ASN A 34 -1.43 14.61 11.64
N ASN A 35 -2.31 14.23 10.73
CA ASN A 35 -2.92 12.91 10.65
C ASN A 35 -3.46 12.64 9.25
N LEU A 36 -3.84 11.41 8.97
CA LEU A 36 -4.33 11.01 7.67
C LEU A 36 -5.63 11.73 7.27
N TYR A 37 -6.55 12.02 8.22
CA TYR A 37 -7.78 12.74 7.92
C TYR A 37 -7.50 14.15 7.38
N GLU A 38 -6.47 14.84 7.87
CA GLU A 38 -6.10 16.17 7.37
C GLU A 38 -5.70 16.16 5.89
N THR A 39 -5.24 15.04 5.34
CA THR A 39 -4.98 14.94 3.89
C THR A 39 -6.25 15.19 3.08
N LEU A 40 -7.37 14.58 3.50
CA LEU A 40 -8.68 14.80 2.88
C LEU A 40 -9.20 16.21 3.13
N LEU A 41 -9.11 16.70 4.37
CA LEU A 41 -9.57 18.03 4.74
C LEU A 41 -8.88 19.12 3.90
N ASN A 42 -7.56 19.04 3.77
CA ASN A 42 -6.76 19.97 2.99
C ASN A 42 -7.13 19.94 1.50
N SER A 43 -7.29 18.76 0.93
CA SER A 43 -7.69 18.60 -0.47
C SER A 43 -9.13 19.06 -0.73
N ALA A 44 -10.05 18.80 0.20
CA ALA A 44 -11.44 19.26 0.08
C ALA A 44 -11.56 20.78 0.20
N ASN A 45 -10.73 21.42 1.03
CA ASN A 45 -10.68 22.88 1.13
C ASN A 45 -10.10 23.52 -0.13
N LYS A 46 -9.11 22.86 -0.75
CA LYS A 46 -8.41 23.40 -1.94
C LYS A 46 -9.16 23.12 -3.25
N TYR A 47 -9.82 21.96 -3.35
CA TYR A 47 -10.45 21.46 -4.58
C TYR A 47 -11.87 20.92 -4.33
N PRO A 48 -12.80 21.69 -3.71
CA PRO A 48 -14.09 21.18 -3.23
C PRO A 48 -14.94 20.50 -4.33
N ASP A 49 -14.93 21.04 -5.54
CA ASP A 49 -15.77 20.60 -6.65
C ASP A 49 -15.11 19.55 -7.55
N ARG A 50 -13.82 19.26 -7.32
CA ARG A 50 -13.12 18.22 -8.08
C ARG A 50 -13.60 16.84 -7.66
N VAL A 51 -13.73 15.94 -8.64
CA VAL A 51 -14.09 14.55 -8.39
C VAL A 51 -12.92 13.86 -7.63
N ALA A 52 -13.22 13.33 -6.45
CA ALA A 52 -12.29 12.56 -5.64
C ALA A 52 -12.39 11.07 -5.96
N LEU A 53 -13.60 10.52 -5.95
CA LEU A 53 -13.88 9.11 -6.12
C LEU A 53 -14.89 8.88 -7.24
N CYS A 54 -14.62 7.85 -8.06
CA CYS A 54 -15.56 7.27 -9.01
C CYS A 54 -15.65 5.77 -8.76
N ASP A 55 -16.85 5.18 -8.83
CA ASP A 55 -17.00 3.72 -8.85
C ASP A 55 -17.25 3.18 -10.26
N ASN A 56 -17.25 1.85 -10.39
CA ASN A 56 -17.49 1.17 -11.66
C ASN A 56 -18.96 1.28 -12.19
N TRP A 57 -19.87 1.83 -11.40
CA TRP A 57 -21.24 2.13 -11.81
C TRP A 57 -21.40 3.58 -12.31
N GLY A 58 -20.34 4.39 -12.26
CA GLY A 58 -20.31 5.76 -12.73
C GLY A 58 -20.72 6.80 -11.68
N HIS A 59 -20.92 6.41 -10.43
CA HIS A 59 -21.15 7.38 -9.36
C HIS A 59 -19.88 8.15 -9.05
N LYS A 60 -20.05 9.45 -8.82
CA LYS A 60 -18.94 10.38 -8.56
C LYS A 60 -19.15 11.12 -7.25
N ASP A 61 -18.12 11.15 -6.42
CA ASP A 61 -18.06 12.02 -5.25
C ASP A 61 -17.01 13.10 -5.47
N THR A 62 -17.41 14.37 -5.34
CA THR A 62 -16.44 15.47 -5.25
C THR A 62 -15.73 15.43 -3.91
N TYR A 63 -14.62 16.14 -3.76
CA TYR A 63 -13.92 16.25 -2.47
C TYR A 63 -14.84 16.79 -1.38
N SER A 64 -15.69 17.77 -1.68
CA SER A 64 -16.69 18.28 -0.74
C SER A 64 -17.73 17.21 -0.36
N SER A 65 -18.26 16.45 -1.35
CA SER A 65 -19.19 15.35 -1.11
C SER A 65 -18.54 14.24 -0.27
N PHE A 66 -17.30 13.85 -0.61
CA PHE A 66 -16.57 12.82 0.11
C PHE A 66 -16.29 13.24 1.55
N LEU A 67 -15.78 14.46 1.78
CA LEU A 67 -15.56 15.00 3.13
C LEU A 67 -16.85 15.02 3.96
N ASN A 68 -17.98 15.40 3.34
CA ASN A 68 -19.28 15.40 3.98
C ASN A 68 -19.72 14.00 4.41
N LYS A 69 -19.61 13.00 3.51
CA LYS A 69 -19.91 11.59 3.81
C LYS A 69 -19.03 11.05 4.93
N VAL A 70 -17.73 11.32 4.88
CA VAL A 70 -16.77 10.94 5.95
C VAL A 70 -17.18 11.56 7.29
N THR A 71 -17.55 12.82 7.30
CA THR A 71 -17.95 13.53 8.53
C THR A 71 -19.25 12.99 9.10
N LEU A 72 -20.25 12.75 8.26
CA LEU A 72 -21.54 12.15 8.67
C LEU A 72 -21.33 10.73 9.20
N PHE A 73 -20.52 9.90 8.52
CA PHE A 73 -20.26 8.54 8.95
C PHE A 73 -19.43 8.48 10.24
N ALA A 74 -18.48 9.38 10.42
CA ALA A 74 -17.75 9.52 11.68
C ALA A 74 -18.68 9.86 12.84
N LYS A 75 -19.65 10.76 12.62
CA LYS A 75 -20.70 11.06 13.63
C LYS A 75 -21.57 9.84 13.93
N TYR A 76 -21.99 9.11 12.90
CA TYR A 76 -22.72 7.87 13.08
C TYR A 76 -21.93 6.89 13.96
N LEU A 77 -20.66 6.65 13.64
CA LEU A 77 -19.78 5.78 14.41
C LEU A 77 -19.65 6.25 15.88
N GLN A 78 -19.50 7.56 16.10
CA GLN A 78 -19.46 8.11 17.47
C GLN A 78 -20.80 7.95 18.21
N SER A 79 -21.94 8.05 17.53
CA SER A 79 -23.26 7.78 18.12
C SER A 79 -23.40 6.32 18.57
N LYS A 80 -22.65 5.41 17.93
CA LYS A 80 -22.50 4.01 18.31
C LYS A 80 -21.39 3.76 19.33
N ASN A 81 -20.82 4.84 19.89
CA ASN A 81 -19.76 4.81 20.89
C ASN A 81 -18.36 4.42 20.36
N VAL A 82 -18.10 4.50 19.06
CA VAL A 82 -16.72 4.40 18.54
C VAL A 82 -15.91 5.61 19.02
N ARG A 83 -14.70 5.37 19.52
CA ARG A 83 -13.81 6.37 20.10
C ARG A 83 -12.39 6.23 19.55
N LYS A 84 -11.54 7.21 19.85
CA LYS A 84 -10.10 7.14 19.59
C LYS A 84 -9.53 5.83 20.15
N ARG A 85 -8.67 5.17 19.39
CA ARG A 85 -8.03 3.88 19.66
C ARG A 85 -8.94 2.64 19.65
N HIS A 86 -10.26 2.77 19.39
CA HIS A 86 -11.08 1.59 19.13
C HIS A 86 -10.63 0.89 17.83
N HIS A 87 -10.69 -0.42 17.85
CA HIS A 87 -10.35 -1.27 16.71
C HIS A 87 -11.58 -1.50 15.82
N VAL A 88 -11.49 -1.08 14.57
CA VAL A 88 -12.60 -1.20 13.61
C VAL A 88 -12.17 -2.08 12.44
N GLY A 89 -12.77 -3.26 12.35
CA GLY A 89 -12.57 -4.16 11.22
C GLY A 89 -13.27 -3.64 9.96
N LEU A 90 -12.60 -3.72 8.82
CA LEU A 90 -13.12 -3.31 7.51
C LEU A 90 -13.09 -4.50 6.55
N LEU A 91 -14.18 -5.26 6.46
CA LEU A 91 -14.37 -6.36 5.50
C LEU A 91 -15.22 -5.85 4.32
N LEU A 92 -14.62 -4.97 3.54
CA LEU A 92 -15.27 -4.22 2.46
C LEU A 92 -14.52 -4.40 1.14
N HIS A 93 -15.25 -4.45 0.03
CA HIS A 93 -14.66 -4.44 -1.31
C HIS A 93 -14.02 -3.09 -1.67
N ASN A 94 -13.35 -3.01 -2.81
CA ASN A 94 -12.91 -1.75 -3.39
C ASN A 94 -14.15 -0.89 -3.70
N SER A 95 -14.48 0.06 -2.83
CA SER A 95 -15.70 0.84 -2.93
C SER A 95 -15.54 2.24 -2.32
N ARG A 96 -16.48 3.12 -2.62
CA ARG A 96 -16.58 4.43 -1.97
C ARG A 96 -16.85 4.30 -0.48
N GLU A 97 -17.57 3.26 -0.08
CA GLU A 97 -17.90 2.89 1.30
C GLU A 97 -16.65 2.54 2.09
N PHE A 98 -15.73 1.78 1.49
CA PHE A 98 -14.43 1.52 2.11
C PHE A 98 -13.67 2.82 2.38
N ALA A 99 -13.57 3.70 1.38
CA ALA A 99 -12.86 4.97 1.52
C ALA A 99 -13.50 5.87 2.60
N VAL A 100 -14.84 5.93 2.65
CA VAL A 100 -15.57 6.69 3.67
C VAL A 100 -15.36 6.11 5.06
N ALA A 101 -15.46 4.78 5.24
CA ALA A 101 -15.26 4.12 6.52
C ALA A 101 -13.83 4.32 7.04
N PHE A 102 -12.84 4.14 6.17
CA PHE A 102 -11.42 4.31 6.51
C PHE A 102 -11.11 5.75 6.96
N TYR A 103 -11.53 6.76 6.19
CA TYR A 103 -11.31 8.16 6.55
C TYR A 103 -12.16 8.63 7.75
N ALA A 104 -13.32 8.01 7.99
CA ALA A 104 -14.11 8.25 9.20
C ALA A 104 -13.40 7.71 10.45
N CYS A 105 -12.81 6.52 10.39
CA CYS A 105 -11.95 5.99 11.45
C CYS A 105 -10.74 6.92 11.69
N ALA A 106 -10.07 7.36 10.62
CA ALA A 106 -8.96 8.31 10.70
C ALA A 106 -9.37 9.64 11.37
N LYS A 107 -10.57 10.17 11.08
CA LYS A 107 -11.13 11.38 11.71
C LYS A 107 -11.34 11.21 13.20
N ILE A 108 -11.85 10.04 13.64
CA ILE A 108 -12.09 9.71 15.04
C ILE A 108 -10.77 9.41 15.78
N GLY A 109 -9.74 8.95 15.08
CA GLY A 109 -8.53 8.37 15.66
C GLY A 109 -8.72 6.90 16.06
N ALA A 110 -9.67 6.21 15.45
CA ALA A 110 -9.85 4.77 15.57
C ALA A 110 -8.86 4.02 14.64
N VAL A 111 -8.48 2.80 15.04
CA VAL A 111 -7.53 1.97 14.31
C VAL A 111 -8.29 1.08 13.32
N SER A 112 -7.96 1.16 12.05
CA SER A 112 -8.58 0.35 11.00
C SER A 112 -7.87 -0.99 10.83
N PHE A 113 -8.65 -2.07 10.76
CA PHE A 113 -8.21 -3.42 10.47
C PHE A 113 -8.78 -3.85 9.11
N PRO A 114 -8.14 -3.54 7.99
CA PRO A 114 -8.63 -3.95 6.67
C PRO A 114 -8.43 -5.45 6.47
N PHE A 115 -9.52 -6.17 6.19
CA PHE A 115 -9.52 -7.62 5.98
C PHE A 115 -9.62 -8.00 4.50
N PRO A 116 -8.91 -9.07 4.08
CA PRO A 116 -8.96 -9.56 2.72
C PRO A 116 -10.31 -10.18 2.36
N THR A 117 -11.08 -9.54 1.50
CA THR A 117 -12.40 -10.03 1.03
C THR A 117 -12.31 -11.27 0.14
N LYS A 118 -11.11 -11.65 -0.31
CA LYS A 118 -10.86 -12.88 -1.09
C LYS A 118 -10.62 -14.13 -0.23
N TYR A 119 -10.45 -13.95 1.09
CA TYR A 119 -10.23 -15.08 1.99
C TYR A 119 -11.51 -15.84 2.22
N ARG A 120 -11.37 -17.14 2.55
CA ARG A 120 -12.50 -17.97 2.97
C ARG A 120 -12.90 -17.66 4.40
N MET A 121 -14.14 -17.96 4.77
CA MET A 121 -14.67 -17.62 6.09
C MET A 121 -13.82 -18.11 7.27
N PRO A 122 -13.21 -19.33 7.29
CA PRO A 122 -12.34 -19.74 8.38
C PRO A 122 -11.07 -18.86 8.53
N GLU A 123 -10.53 -18.35 7.42
CA GLU A 123 -9.38 -17.45 7.45
C GLU A 123 -9.79 -16.07 7.98
N ILE A 124 -10.96 -15.56 7.58
CA ILE A 124 -11.54 -14.30 8.07
C ILE A 124 -11.82 -14.41 9.58
N GLU A 125 -12.45 -15.50 10.02
CA GLU A 125 -12.72 -15.77 11.44
C GLU A 125 -11.43 -15.79 12.27
N SER A 126 -10.38 -16.44 11.75
CA SER A 126 -9.06 -16.45 12.39
C SER A 126 -8.48 -15.05 12.56
N LEU A 127 -8.58 -14.18 11.53
CA LEU A 127 -8.10 -12.79 11.60
C LEU A 127 -8.93 -11.95 12.57
N ILE A 128 -10.24 -12.08 12.55
CA ILE A 128 -11.15 -11.37 13.47
C ILE A 128 -10.83 -11.74 14.92
N SER A 129 -10.67 -13.04 15.21
CA SER A 129 -10.36 -13.53 16.57
C SER A 129 -9.03 -13.01 17.12
N GLN A 130 -8.08 -12.68 16.25
CA GLN A 130 -6.77 -12.13 16.63
C GLN A 130 -6.82 -10.60 16.85
N SER A 131 -7.89 -9.93 16.42
CA SER A 131 -7.87 -8.46 16.22
C SER A 131 -8.45 -7.65 17.39
N ASP A 132 -9.05 -8.27 18.44
CA ASP A 132 -9.74 -7.58 19.55
C ASP A 132 -10.60 -6.41 19.05
N LEU A 133 -11.47 -6.69 18.07
CA LEU A 133 -12.29 -5.65 17.45
C LEU A 133 -13.34 -5.12 18.41
N ASP A 134 -13.53 -3.80 18.42
CA ASP A 134 -14.67 -3.15 19.04
C ASP A 134 -15.89 -3.11 18.10
N TYR A 135 -15.63 -3.02 16.77
CA TYR A 135 -16.65 -2.94 15.72
C TYR A 135 -16.17 -3.63 14.45
N LEU A 136 -17.13 -4.14 13.66
CA LEU A 136 -16.86 -4.69 12.34
C LEU A 136 -17.78 -4.05 11.30
N ILE A 137 -17.20 -3.50 10.23
CA ILE A 137 -17.93 -2.94 9.09
C ILE A 137 -17.75 -3.91 7.92
N ILE A 138 -18.84 -4.38 7.36
CA ILE A 138 -18.85 -5.40 6.31
C ILE A 138 -19.65 -4.96 5.09
N THR A 139 -19.33 -5.53 3.95
CA THR A 139 -20.22 -5.55 2.78
C THR A 139 -21.39 -6.53 3.03
N ASN A 140 -22.58 -6.21 2.55
CA ASN A 140 -23.77 -7.04 2.69
C ASN A 140 -23.59 -8.48 2.17
N SER A 141 -22.69 -8.70 1.21
CA SER A 141 -22.37 -10.06 0.73
C SER A 141 -21.77 -10.99 1.78
N PHE A 142 -21.28 -10.48 2.91
CA PHE A 142 -20.76 -11.26 4.04
C PHE A 142 -21.70 -11.29 5.24
N GLU A 143 -22.91 -10.70 5.12
CA GLU A 143 -23.79 -10.47 6.27
C GLU A 143 -24.24 -11.76 6.92
N GLU A 144 -24.70 -12.73 6.13
CA GLU A 144 -25.23 -13.99 6.64
C GLU A 144 -24.13 -14.78 7.38
N GLU A 145 -22.96 -14.95 6.76
CA GLU A 145 -21.86 -15.72 7.33
C GLU A 145 -21.32 -15.07 8.61
N ILE A 146 -21.16 -13.74 8.61
CA ILE A 146 -20.60 -13.00 9.77
C ILE A 146 -21.60 -12.99 10.94
N ILE A 147 -22.90 -12.85 10.69
CA ILE A 147 -23.92 -12.94 11.74
C ILE A 147 -23.93 -14.33 12.38
N ASN A 148 -23.80 -15.39 11.57
CA ASN A 148 -23.78 -16.77 12.06
C ASN A 148 -22.55 -17.08 12.94
N MET A 149 -21.47 -16.32 12.84
CA MET A 149 -20.29 -16.45 13.73
C MET A 149 -20.56 -16.01 15.17
N ASN A 150 -21.62 -15.24 15.42
CA ASN A 150 -22.00 -14.74 16.75
C ASN A 150 -20.84 -14.09 17.50
N LEU A 151 -20.14 -13.14 16.86
CA LEU A 151 -18.88 -12.54 17.31
C LEU A 151 -19.00 -11.73 18.62
N GLY A 152 -20.19 -11.39 19.06
CA GLY A 152 -20.41 -10.59 20.27
C GLY A 152 -20.02 -9.10 20.15
N ILE A 153 -19.67 -8.64 18.94
CA ILE A 153 -19.33 -7.23 18.65
C ILE A 153 -20.36 -6.60 17.71
N PRO A 154 -20.58 -5.29 17.75
CA PRO A 154 -21.47 -4.60 16.82
C PRO A 154 -21.00 -4.72 15.37
N ILE A 155 -21.91 -5.09 14.49
CA ILE A 155 -21.68 -5.20 13.05
C ILE A 155 -22.43 -4.05 12.35
N ILE A 156 -21.75 -3.38 11.42
CA ILE A 156 -22.29 -2.34 10.57
C ILE A 156 -22.24 -2.86 9.13
N VAL A 157 -23.38 -2.97 8.47
CA VAL A 157 -23.49 -3.51 7.12
C VAL A 157 -23.50 -2.36 6.11
N SER A 158 -22.64 -2.43 5.10
CA SER A 158 -22.70 -1.60 3.90
C SER A 158 -23.58 -2.29 2.87
N GLN A 159 -24.59 -1.58 2.38
CA GLN A 159 -25.43 -2.07 1.30
C GLN A 159 -24.76 -1.74 -0.03
N ASP A 160 -23.99 -2.66 -0.56
CA ASP A 160 -23.35 -2.51 -1.88
C ASP A 160 -24.41 -2.62 -2.98
N GLU A 161 -25.04 -1.50 -3.30
CA GLU A 161 -26.07 -1.42 -4.33
C GLU A 161 -25.61 -0.51 -5.47
N GLU A 162 -25.90 -0.93 -6.70
CA GLU A 162 -25.63 -0.16 -7.93
C GLU A 162 -26.30 1.23 -7.92
N LYS A 163 -27.37 1.41 -7.16
CA LYS A 163 -28.25 2.61 -7.22
C LYS A 163 -28.06 3.60 -6.07
N SER A 164 -27.32 3.25 -5.01
CA SER A 164 -27.23 4.08 -3.81
C SER A 164 -25.85 4.04 -3.16
N PHE A 165 -25.58 5.00 -2.28
CA PHE A 165 -24.44 4.90 -1.38
C PHE A 165 -24.77 3.97 -0.22
N GLY A 166 -23.96 2.96 0.01
CA GLY A 166 -24.24 1.84 0.92
C GLY A 166 -24.52 2.20 2.37
N TYR A 167 -24.24 3.44 2.78
CA TYR A 167 -24.53 3.93 4.13
C TYR A 167 -25.69 4.94 4.20
N ASP A 168 -26.35 5.26 3.09
CA ASP A 168 -27.43 6.26 3.08
C ASP A 168 -28.53 5.97 4.09
N TYR A 169 -28.86 4.69 4.31
CA TYR A 169 -29.88 4.29 5.28
C TYR A 169 -29.44 4.54 6.74
N LEU A 170 -28.13 4.47 7.05
CA LEU A 170 -27.56 4.74 8.38
C LEU A 170 -27.48 6.25 8.65
N LEU A 171 -27.31 7.04 7.61
CA LEU A 171 -27.10 8.48 7.71
C LEU A 171 -28.40 9.28 7.79
N LYS A 172 -29.57 8.63 7.62
CA LYS A 172 -30.89 9.27 7.78
C LYS A 172 -31.04 9.90 9.14
N GLY A 173 -31.26 11.23 9.17
CA GLY A 173 -31.44 11.98 10.41
C GLY A 173 -30.15 12.47 11.08
N ILE A 174 -28.98 12.04 10.63
CA ILE A 174 -27.71 12.59 11.08
C ILE A 174 -27.48 13.93 10.39
N ARG A 175 -27.32 15.01 11.18
CA ARG A 175 -27.08 16.37 10.67
C ARG A 175 -25.66 16.82 10.98
N LEU A 176 -25.06 17.52 10.03
CA LEU A 176 -23.85 18.30 10.28
C LEU A 176 -24.25 19.54 11.11
N ILE A 177 -23.59 19.73 12.23
CA ILE A 177 -23.70 20.95 13.04
C ILE A 177 -22.47 21.79 12.71
N GLN A 178 -22.63 23.09 12.49
CA GLN A 178 -21.47 24.00 12.38
C GLN A 178 -20.60 23.83 13.63
N ASN A 179 -19.28 23.58 13.43
CA ASN A 179 -18.27 23.25 14.44
C ASN A 179 -18.26 21.79 14.90
N ASP A 180 -18.59 20.87 14.03
CA ASP A 180 -18.42 19.44 14.30
C ASP A 180 -16.97 19.07 14.57
N PHE A 181 -16.83 18.20 15.58
CA PHE A 181 -15.59 17.84 16.24
C PHE A 181 -14.33 17.85 15.36
N HIS A 182 -13.29 18.48 15.84
CA HIS A 182 -11.96 18.38 15.24
C HIS A 182 -11.42 16.96 15.38
N SER A 183 -10.61 16.51 14.43
CA SER A 183 -9.90 15.24 14.59
C SER A 183 -9.03 15.29 15.86
N SER A 184 -9.12 14.25 16.68
CA SER A 184 -8.24 14.07 17.85
C SER A 184 -7.03 13.19 17.54
N ALA A 185 -6.87 12.77 16.29
CA ALA A 185 -5.77 11.94 15.85
C ALA A 185 -4.46 12.74 15.74
N GLU A 186 -3.36 12.13 16.16
CA GLU A 186 -2.01 12.69 16.16
C GLU A 186 -1.07 11.87 15.29
N LEU A 187 0.09 12.40 14.94
CA LEU A 187 1.12 11.71 14.16
C LEU A 187 1.55 10.37 14.77
N SER A 188 1.61 10.31 16.09
CA SER A 188 2.02 9.12 16.85
C SER A 188 0.91 8.08 17.01
N ASP A 189 -0.35 8.39 16.69
CA ASP A 189 -1.45 7.44 16.85
C ASP A 189 -1.40 6.34 15.80
N GLU A 190 -1.73 5.12 16.21
CA GLU A 190 -1.95 4.00 15.33
C GLU A 190 -3.17 4.25 14.45
N ILE A 191 -3.07 3.94 13.17
CA ILE A 191 -4.14 4.17 12.19
C ILE A 191 -4.55 2.89 11.45
N ILE A 192 -3.62 1.98 11.25
CA ILE A 192 -3.83 0.72 10.53
C ILE A 192 -3.16 -0.41 11.30
N VAL A 193 -3.85 -1.53 11.43
CA VAL A 193 -3.25 -2.83 11.70
C VAL A 193 -3.58 -3.74 10.53
N MET A 194 -2.57 -4.13 9.76
CA MET A 194 -2.74 -4.92 8.55
C MET A 194 -2.08 -6.28 8.71
N PHE A 195 -2.87 -7.34 8.59
CA PHE A 195 -2.34 -8.70 8.66
C PHE A 195 -1.64 -9.09 7.37
N THR A 196 -0.44 -9.61 7.50
CA THR A 196 0.34 -10.16 6.39
C THR A 196 0.32 -11.69 6.46
N SER A 197 0.29 -12.32 5.28
CA SER A 197 0.51 -13.76 5.17
C SER A 197 1.97 -14.04 5.51
N GLY A 198 2.26 -14.17 6.80
CA GLY A 198 3.58 -14.53 7.27
C GLY A 198 3.97 -15.92 6.78
N THR A 199 5.27 -16.16 6.73
CA THR A 199 5.87 -17.46 6.37
C THR A 199 5.74 -18.49 7.47
N THR A 200 5.19 -18.09 8.60
CA THR A 200 4.86 -18.90 9.78
C THR A 200 3.35 -19.20 9.79
N SER A 201 2.94 -20.19 10.53
CA SER A 201 1.54 -20.69 10.64
C SER A 201 0.50 -19.63 11.08
N GLN A 202 0.94 -18.46 11.56
CA GLN A 202 0.05 -17.37 11.98
C GLN A 202 0.39 -16.06 11.25
N SER A 203 -0.67 -15.38 10.75
CA SER A 203 -0.57 -14.04 10.18
C SER A 203 -0.13 -13.04 11.24
N LYS A 204 0.77 -12.10 10.88
CA LYS A 204 1.23 -11.03 11.78
C LYS A 204 0.53 -9.73 11.42
N GLY A 205 -0.01 -9.03 12.41
CA GLY A 205 -0.61 -7.71 12.22
C GLY A 205 0.47 -6.62 12.28
N VAL A 206 0.74 -5.96 11.18
CA VAL A 206 1.68 -4.82 11.13
C VAL A 206 0.99 -3.58 11.66
N VAL A 207 1.57 -2.94 12.66
CA VAL A 207 1.03 -1.70 13.25
C VAL A 207 1.63 -0.49 12.54
N LEU A 208 0.79 0.30 11.87
CA LEU A 208 1.21 1.53 11.20
C LEU A 208 0.61 2.76 11.89
N ARG A 209 1.45 3.75 12.11
CA ARG A 209 1.06 5.04 12.70
C ARG A 209 0.83 6.08 11.62
N ASN A 210 0.13 7.16 11.96
CA ASN A 210 -0.11 8.25 11.02
C ASN A 210 1.18 8.76 10.39
N TYR A 211 2.27 8.95 11.16
CA TYR A 211 3.52 9.46 10.60
C TYR A 211 4.16 8.50 9.57
N ASN A 212 4.07 7.18 9.76
CA ASN A 212 4.58 6.20 8.80
C ASN A 212 3.87 6.34 7.45
N VAL A 213 2.53 6.33 7.49
CA VAL A 213 1.67 6.42 6.31
C VAL A 213 1.83 7.75 5.59
N ILE A 214 1.84 8.87 6.33
CA ILE A 214 2.00 10.22 5.76
C ILE A 214 3.37 10.39 5.12
N HIS A 215 4.43 9.89 5.77
CA HIS A 215 5.77 9.92 5.19
C HIS A 215 5.83 9.16 3.86
N ALA A 216 5.25 7.96 3.81
CA ALA A 216 5.17 7.14 2.60
C ALA A 216 4.39 7.85 1.47
N ILE A 217 3.26 8.47 1.79
CA ILE A 217 2.43 9.23 0.84
C ILE A 217 3.23 10.40 0.24
N ILE A 218 3.90 11.21 1.06
CA ILE A 218 4.70 12.35 0.58
C ILE A 218 5.89 11.86 -0.25
N THR A 219 6.52 10.77 0.16
CA THR A 219 7.61 10.13 -0.59
C THR A 219 7.17 9.74 -2.00
N TYR A 220 6.04 9.04 -2.11
CA TYR A 220 5.45 8.71 -3.41
C TYR A 220 5.12 9.94 -4.24
N GLN A 221 4.45 10.93 -3.63
CA GLN A 221 4.09 12.17 -4.31
C GLN A 221 5.31 12.85 -4.95
N ARG A 222 6.41 12.96 -4.22
CA ARG A 222 7.61 13.66 -4.67
C ARG A 222 8.41 12.89 -5.70
N ILE A 223 8.66 11.59 -5.44
CA ILE A 223 9.47 10.76 -6.34
C ILE A 223 8.73 10.49 -7.65
N LEU A 224 7.44 10.20 -7.57
CA LEU A 224 6.63 9.91 -8.74
C LEU A 224 6.04 11.17 -9.40
N ASP A 225 6.27 12.35 -8.83
CA ASP A 225 5.72 13.62 -9.31
C ASP A 225 4.21 13.54 -9.56
N ILE A 226 3.46 13.01 -8.58
CA ILE A 226 2.00 12.91 -8.65
C ILE A 226 1.38 14.26 -8.26
N ARG A 227 0.45 14.72 -9.08
CA ARG A 227 -0.15 16.05 -8.98
C ARG A 227 -1.68 15.94 -8.90
N GLU A 228 -2.30 17.04 -8.54
CA GLU A 228 -3.76 17.14 -8.44
C GLU A 228 -4.49 16.91 -9.78
N SER A 229 -3.82 17.07 -10.91
CA SER A 229 -4.37 16.78 -12.24
C SER A 229 -4.36 15.29 -12.59
N ASP A 230 -3.65 14.48 -11.80
CA ASP A 230 -3.52 13.05 -12.06
C ASP A 230 -4.77 12.28 -11.68
N LYS A 231 -4.98 11.21 -12.44
CA LYS A 231 -6.07 10.26 -12.23
C LYS A 231 -5.49 8.86 -12.12
N THR A 232 -6.01 8.09 -11.17
CA THR A 232 -5.63 6.69 -10.99
C THR A 232 -6.83 5.77 -10.99
N ILE A 233 -6.57 4.51 -11.27
CA ILE A 233 -7.49 3.40 -11.03
C ILE A 233 -6.87 2.47 -9.98
N ILE A 234 -7.67 1.95 -9.06
CA ILE A 234 -7.22 0.95 -8.10
C ILE A 234 -7.51 -0.44 -8.67
N PRO A 235 -6.53 -1.09 -9.31
CA PRO A 235 -6.71 -2.40 -9.95
C PRO A 235 -6.44 -3.56 -8.99
N ILE A 236 -5.91 -3.25 -7.81
CA ILE A 236 -5.53 -4.19 -6.75
C ILE A 236 -6.49 -4.06 -5.57
N PRO A 237 -6.57 -5.07 -4.68
CA PRO A 237 -7.41 -4.93 -3.50
C PRO A 237 -6.98 -3.76 -2.61
N ILE A 238 -7.94 -2.91 -2.26
CA ILE A 238 -7.71 -1.69 -1.48
C ILE A 238 -7.23 -1.99 -0.04
N TYR A 239 -7.52 -3.18 0.47
CA TYR A 239 -7.07 -3.64 1.79
C TYR A 239 -5.58 -4.02 1.81
N HIS A 240 -4.85 -4.01 0.69
CA HIS A 240 -3.39 -4.11 0.67
C HIS A 240 -2.74 -2.74 0.82
N ILE A 241 -1.53 -2.71 1.41
CA ILE A 241 -0.84 -1.45 1.70
C ILE A 241 -0.62 -0.58 0.45
N THR A 242 -0.36 -1.18 -0.70
CA THR A 242 -0.22 -0.45 -1.98
C THR A 242 -1.53 0.22 -2.38
N GLY A 243 -2.66 -0.50 -2.29
CA GLY A 243 -3.98 0.07 -2.59
C GLY A 243 -4.35 1.20 -1.64
N LEU A 244 -4.06 1.01 -0.36
CA LEU A 244 -4.46 1.92 0.70
C LEU A 244 -3.57 3.17 0.79
N VAL A 245 -2.24 3.04 0.68
CA VAL A 245 -1.28 4.12 0.85
C VAL A 245 -0.83 4.70 -0.49
N ALA A 246 -0.34 3.85 -1.41
CA ALA A 246 0.23 4.31 -2.68
C ALA A 246 -0.82 4.75 -3.72
N LEU A 247 -2.10 4.40 -3.52
CA LEU A 247 -3.19 4.81 -4.40
C LEU A 247 -4.21 5.67 -3.65
N LEU A 248 -5.00 5.12 -2.71
CA LEU A 248 -6.04 5.89 -2.03
C LEU A 248 -5.44 7.09 -1.27
N GLY A 249 -4.52 6.84 -0.34
CA GLY A 249 -3.92 7.90 0.48
C GLY A 249 -3.19 8.96 -0.34
N LEU A 250 -2.38 8.53 -1.30
CA LEU A 250 -1.62 9.42 -2.19
C LEU A 250 -2.53 10.35 -3.01
N PHE A 251 -3.56 9.79 -3.66
CA PHE A 251 -4.41 10.59 -4.53
C PHE A 251 -5.33 11.52 -3.75
N ILE A 252 -5.80 11.11 -2.56
CA ILE A 252 -6.51 12.03 -1.66
C ILE A 252 -5.59 13.16 -1.18
N PHE A 253 -4.33 12.86 -0.84
CA PHE A 253 -3.36 13.87 -0.41
C PHE A 253 -3.08 14.95 -1.46
N VAL A 254 -2.92 14.55 -2.73
CA VAL A 254 -2.63 15.51 -3.82
C VAL A 254 -3.88 16.21 -4.36
N GLY A 255 -5.07 15.70 -4.08
CA GLY A 255 -6.33 16.21 -4.66
C GLY A 255 -6.61 15.63 -6.06
N GLY A 256 -6.11 14.47 -6.38
CA GLY A 256 -6.34 13.74 -7.64
C GLY A 256 -7.65 12.98 -7.69
N THR A 257 -7.93 12.28 -8.79
CA THR A 257 -9.16 11.48 -8.97
C THR A 257 -8.86 9.99 -8.94
N ILE A 258 -9.68 9.21 -8.23
CA ILE A 258 -9.53 7.77 -8.03
C ILE A 258 -10.73 7.05 -8.63
N TYR A 259 -10.46 6.04 -9.45
CA TYR A 259 -11.46 5.12 -9.98
C TYR A 259 -11.38 3.79 -9.22
N LEU A 260 -12.48 3.37 -8.61
CA LEU A 260 -12.61 2.19 -7.78
C LEU A 260 -13.36 1.08 -8.52
N TYR A 261 -12.71 -0.05 -8.69
CA TYR A 261 -13.32 -1.24 -9.28
C TYR A 261 -13.32 -2.37 -8.25
N GLN A 262 -14.49 -2.97 -8.00
CA GLN A 262 -14.63 -4.04 -7.02
C GLN A 262 -13.82 -5.28 -7.38
N ARG A 263 -13.72 -5.58 -8.68
CA ARG A 263 -13.00 -6.74 -9.20
C ARG A 263 -12.04 -6.33 -10.29
N TYR A 264 -10.92 -7.04 -10.35
CA TYR A 264 -9.97 -6.89 -11.44
C TYR A 264 -10.57 -7.46 -12.74
N ASP A 265 -10.64 -6.66 -13.76
CA ASP A 265 -10.91 -7.05 -15.14
C ASP A 265 -10.03 -6.20 -16.06
N ALA A 266 -9.09 -6.85 -16.78
CA ALA A 266 -8.09 -6.15 -17.58
C ALA A 266 -8.73 -5.26 -18.67
N LYS A 267 -9.80 -5.74 -19.30
CA LYS A 267 -10.46 -4.99 -20.37
C LYS A 267 -11.20 -3.76 -19.81
N GLN A 268 -11.94 -3.90 -18.71
CA GLN A 268 -12.61 -2.78 -18.07
C GLN A 268 -11.59 -1.73 -17.56
N ILE A 269 -10.43 -2.17 -17.06
CA ILE A 269 -9.35 -1.27 -16.65
C ILE A 269 -8.83 -0.49 -17.85
N LEU A 270 -8.56 -1.15 -18.97
CA LEU A 270 -8.07 -0.52 -20.20
C LEU A 270 -9.11 0.44 -20.81
N ASP A 271 -10.38 0.05 -20.82
CA ASP A 271 -11.48 0.93 -21.22
C ASP A 271 -11.53 2.20 -20.35
N CYS A 272 -11.40 2.05 -19.03
CA CYS A 272 -11.34 3.18 -18.11
C CYS A 272 -10.12 4.09 -18.37
N ILE A 273 -8.94 3.51 -18.63
CA ILE A 273 -7.73 4.28 -18.98
C ILE A 273 -7.98 5.14 -20.20
N GLU A 274 -8.56 4.58 -21.26
CA GLU A 274 -8.84 5.30 -22.52
C GLU A 274 -9.93 6.36 -22.35
N GLN A 275 -11.05 6.01 -21.69
CA GLN A 275 -12.22 6.89 -21.57
C GLN A 275 -11.98 8.04 -20.59
N GLU A 276 -11.46 7.72 -19.41
CA GLU A 276 -11.30 8.66 -18.31
C GLU A 276 -9.94 9.34 -18.29
N LYS A 277 -9.02 8.94 -19.21
CA LYS A 277 -7.67 9.49 -19.31
C LYS A 277 -6.88 9.30 -18.03
N ILE A 278 -6.80 8.05 -17.55
CA ILE A 278 -5.98 7.68 -16.39
C ILE A 278 -4.52 8.00 -16.71
N THR A 279 -3.81 8.59 -15.75
CA THR A 279 -2.43 9.06 -15.92
C THR A 279 -1.40 8.25 -15.13
N PHE A 280 -1.86 7.55 -14.10
CA PHE A 280 -1.02 6.78 -13.20
C PHE A 280 -1.69 5.46 -12.83
N MET A 281 -0.89 4.40 -12.71
CA MET A 281 -1.29 3.14 -12.09
C MET A 281 -0.17 2.60 -11.20
N HIS A 282 -0.55 1.86 -10.18
CA HIS A 282 0.35 1.05 -9.39
C HIS A 282 -0.24 -0.36 -9.23
N GLY A 283 0.59 -1.38 -9.43
CA GLY A 283 0.14 -2.76 -9.33
C GLY A 283 1.30 -3.75 -9.18
N SER A 284 0.95 -5.04 -9.16
CA SER A 284 1.93 -6.13 -9.23
C SER A 284 2.28 -6.46 -10.68
N PRO A 285 3.40 -7.18 -10.94
CA PRO A 285 3.73 -7.67 -12.27
C PRO A 285 2.59 -8.45 -12.92
N THR A 286 1.87 -9.27 -12.16
CA THR A 286 0.71 -10.03 -12.64
C THR A 286 -0.43 -9.14 -13.15
N VAL A 287 -0.70 -8.01 -12.47
CA VAL A 287 -1.69 -7.02 -12.95
C VAL A 287 -1.30 -6.51 -14.32
N PHE A 288 -0.04 -6.13 -14.47
CA PHE A 288 0.49 -5.58 -15.71
C PHE A 288 0.58 -6.63 -16.83
N SER A 289 1.04 -7.86 -16.55
CA SER A 289 1.09 -8.94 -17.54
C SER A 289 -0.28 -9.21 -18.19
N LYS A 290 -1.35 -9.16 -17.40
CA LYS A 290 -2.72 -9.30 -17.93
C LYS A 290 -3.16 -8.10 -18.80
N LEU A 291 -2.64 -6.91 -18.58
CA LEU A 291 -2.90 -5.77 -19.48
C LEU A 291 -2.17 -5.92 -20.81
N LEU A 292 -0.95 -6.48 -20.81
CA LEU A 292 -0.16 -6.74 -22.02
C LEU A 292 -0.88 -7.68 -23.01
N GLU A 293 -1.75 -8.56 -22.56
CA GLU A 293 -2.56 -9.43 -23.42
C GLU A 293 -3.42 -8.64 -24.43
N PHE A 294 -3.72 -7.38 -24.10
CA PHE A 294 -4.54 -6.48 -24.94
C PHE A 294 -3.74 -5.35 -25.58
N LYS A 295 -2.39 -5.36 -25.53
CA LYS A 295 -1.52 -4.26 -25.98
C LYS A 295 -1.77 -3.80 -27.41
N THR A 296 -2.23 -4.68 -28.30
CA THR A 296 -2.54 -4.34 -29.70
C THR A 296 -3.88 -3.64 -29.89
N GLN A 297 -4.77 -3.66 -28.88
CA GLN A 297 -6.12 -3.10 -28.94
C GLN A 297 -6.21 -1.73 -28.26
N TYR A 298 -5.28 -1.40 -27.37
CA TYR A 298 -5.30 -0.18 -26.55
C TYR A 298 -3.98 0.59 -26.65
N ALA A 299 -4.07 1.88 -26.87
CA ALA A 299 -2.90 2.75 -26.97
C ALA A 299 -2.48 3.36 -25.61
N CYS A 300 -3.40 3.49 -24.67
CA CYS A 300 -3.23 4.00 -23.31
C CYS A 300 -2.39 5.29 -23.19
N ARG A 301 -2.51 6.20 -24.15
CA ARG A 301 -1.65 7.39 -24.32
C ARG A 301 -1.70 8.38 -23.15
N SER A 302 -2.70 8.28 -22.30
CA SER A 302 -2.82 9.14 -21.10
C SER A 302 -1.92 8.68 -19.95
N LEU A 303 -1.51 7.40 -19.94
CA LEU A 303 -0.61 6.87 -18.91
C LEU A 303 0.76 7.54 -19.06
N ARG A 304 1.19 8.25 -18.03
CA ARG A 304 2.50 8.90 -17.99
C ARG A 304 3.49 8.18 -17.07
N LYS A 305 2.96 7.41 -16.11
CA LYS A 305 3.79 6.73 -15.12
C LYS A 305 3.10 5.48 -14.56
N LEU A 306 3.89 4.42 -14.38
CA LEU A 306 3.49 3.17 -13.76
C LEU A 306 4.42 2.84 -12.59
N GLY A 307 3.87 2.47 -11.45
CA GLY A 307 4.60 1.88 -10.33
C GLY A 307 4.37 0.36 -10.32
N CYS A 308 5.42 -0.43 -10.22
CA CYS A 308 5.32 -1.89 -10.13
C CYS A 308 6.06 -2.42 -8.92
N GLY A 309 5.38 -3.22 -8.11
CA GLY A 309 5.94 -3.79 -6.89
C GLY A 309 5.20 -5.03 -6.41
N SER A 310 5.42 -5.41 -5.16
CA SER A 310 4.87 -6.61 -4.50
C SER A 310 5.52 -7.94 -4.88
N SER A 311 6.19 -8.03 -6.02
CA SER A 311 7.03 -9.17 -6.42
C SER A 311 8.07 -8.71 -7.43
N TYR A 312 9.02 -9.59 -7.76
CA TYR A 312 10.01 -9.35 -8.79
C TYR A 312 9.35 -9.13 -10.16
N THR A 313 9.87 -8.18 -10.93
CA THR A 313 9.40 -7.90 -12.30
C THR A 313 10.45 -8.36 -13.30
N PRO A 314 10.20 -9.42 -14.08
CA PRO A 314 11.16 -9.90 -15.07
C PRO A 314 11.49 -8.85 -16.13
N VAL A 315 12.76 -8.78 -16.54
CA VAL A 315 13.25 -7.75 -17.50
C VAL A 315 12.55 -7.84 -18.85
N ASN A 316 12.22 -9.04 -19.32
CA ASN A 316 11.45 -9.22 -20.55
C ASN A 316 10.09 -8.52 -20.48
N LYS A 317 9.41 -8.56 -19.32
CA LYS A 317 8.14 -7.86 -19.12
C LYS A 317 8.31 -6.35 -19.08
N LEU A 318 9.38 -5.84 -18.47
CA LEU A 318 9.73 -4.42 -18.52
C LEU A 318 9.92 -3.95 -19.96
N ASN A 319 10.62 -4.73 -20.79
CA ASN A 319 10.84 -4.44 -22.20
C ASN A 319 9.53 -4.45 -23.01
N GLU A 320 8.66 -5.44 -22.80
CA GLU A 320 7.33 -5.50 -23.44
C GLU A 320 6.48 -4.26 -23.10
N PHE A 321 6.53 -3.79 -21.85
CA PHE A 321 5.86 -2.55 -21.44
C PHE A 321 6.44 -1.34 -22.13
N HIS A 322 7.76 -1.22 -22.20
CA HIS A 322 8.41 -0.11 -22.87
C HIS A 322 8.10 -0.06 -24.36
N GLU A 323 8.04 -1.21 -25.02
CA GLU A 323 7.61 -1.30 -26.42
C GLU A 323 6.17 -0.86 -26.64
N TRP A 324 5.25 -1.24 -25.73
CA TRP A 324 3.85 -0.86 -25.80
C TRP A 324 3.63 0.62 -25.43
N LEU A 325 4.27 1.10 -24.37
CA LEU A 325 4.08 2.44 -23.81
C LEU A 325 5.41 3.20 -23.71
N PRO A 326 6.09 3.49 -24.84
CA PRO A 326 7.45 4.08 -24.82
C PRO A 326 7.50 5.49 -24.24
N PHE A 327 6.36 6.16 -24.09
CA PHE A 327 6.21 7.48 -23.49
C PHE A 327 5.86 7.44 -21.99
N CYS A 328 5.61 6.26 -21.45
CA CYS A 328 5.22 6.06 -20.05
C CYS A 328 6.43 5.62 -19.23
N GLN A 329 6.72 6.31 -18.14
CA GLN A 329 7.78 5.89 -17.21
C GLN A 329 7.29 4.70 -16.37
N PHE A 330 8.06 3.64 -16.35
CA PHE A 330 7.80 2.45 -15.55
C PHE A 330 8.83 2.34 -14.42
N GLN A 331 8.41 2.47 -13.17
CA GLN A 331 9.29 2.44 -12.02
C GLN A 331 9.05 1.20 -11.16
N VAL A 332 10.09 0.40 -10.95
CA VAL A 332 10.09 -0.69 -9.98
C VAL A 332 10.13 -0.11 -8.58
N ILE A 333 9.30 -0.65 -7.70
CA ILE A 333 9.12 -0.23 -6.31
C ILE A 333 9.14 -1.45 -5.41
N TYR A 334 10.12 -1.49 -4.51
CA TYR A 334 10.19 -2.52 -3.48
C TYR A 334 9.69 -1.97 -2.15
N GLY A 335 8.95 -2.80 -1.45
CA GLY A 335 8.46 -2.53 -0.11
C GLY A 335 7.50 -3.61 0.37
N MET A 336 7.03 -3.43 1.56
CA MET A 336 6.16 -4.37 2.25
C MET A 336 5.18 -3.62 3.15
N THR A 337 4.29 -4.33 3.79
CA THR A 337 3.34 -3.70 4.74
C THR A 337 4.09 -2.99 5.86
N GLU A 338 5.17 -3.60 6.35
CA GLU A 338 6.03 -3.09 7.41
C GLU A 338 6.75 -1.78 7.05
N THR A 339 6.86 -1.45 5.77
CA THR A 339 7.44 -0.18 5.29
C THR A 339 6.38 0.83 4.81
N SER A 340 5.10 0.63 5.16
CA SER A 340 3.99 1.47 4.69
C SER A 340 3.90 1.57 3.17
N SER A 341 4.36 0.60 2.45
CA SER A 341 4.49 0.39 1.03
C SER A 341 5.90 0.66 0.49
N PRO A 342 6.48 1.89 0.33
CA PRO A 342 7.77 2.03 -0.32
C PRO A 342 8.94 1.96 0.67
N ALA A 343 9.97 1.19 0.33
CA ALA A 343 11.29 1.27 0.95
C ALA A 343 12.37 1.63 -0.07
N LEU A 344 12.28 1.09 -1.29
CA LEU A 344 13.18 1.38 -2.41
C LEU A 344 12.33 1.76 -3.62
N ILE A 345 12.79 2.71 -4.41
CA ILE A 345 12.17 3.09 -5.69
C ILE A 345 13.28 3.29 -6.73
N CYS A 346 13.09 2.77 -7.93
CA CYS A 346 13.95 3.11 -9.06
C CYS A 346 13.74 4.59 -9.42
N PRO A 347 14.80 5.43 -9.38
CA PRO A 347 14.66 6.88 -9.62
C PRO A 347 14.38 7.24 -11.07
N TYR A 348 14.62 6.31 -11.99
CA TYR A 348 14.45 6.48 -13.42
C TYR A 348 13.52 5.42 -14.00
N ASP A 349 13.21 5.55 -15.29
CA ASP A 349 12.47 4.54 -16.04
C ASP A 349 13.23 3.20 -16.03
N SER A 350 12.65 2.17 -15.39
CA SER A 350 13.34 0.91 -15.15
C SER A 350 13.69 0.16 -16.42
N PRO A 351 12.83 0.09 -17.48
CA PRO A 351 13.16 -0.59 -18.73
C PRO A 351 14.40 -0.04 -19.44
N THR A 352 14.61 1.27 -19.37
CA THR A 352 15.74 1.94 -20.06
C THR A 352 16.99 2.06 -19.18
N SER A 353 16.88 1.65 -17.91
CA SER A 353 17.99 1.71 -16.95
C SER A 353 18.97 0.57 -17.15
N ILE A 354 20.27 0.85 -17.00
CA ILE A 354 21.30 -0.19 -16.85
C ILE A 354 21.14 -1.02 -15.56
N TYR A 355 20.25 -0.59 -14.67
CA TYR A 355 19.90 -1.26 -13.42
C TYR A 355 18.45 -1.80 -13.44
N ALA A 356 17.99 -2.31 -14.60
CA ALA A 356 16.62 -2.79 -14.79
C ALA A 356 16.19 -3.89 -13.78
N THR A 357 17.15 -4.70 -13.30
CA THR A 357 16.90 -5.77 -12.31
C THR A 357 16.93 -5.28 -10.86
N ALA A 358 17.30 -4.00 -10.62
CA ALA A 358 17.38 -3.47 -9.26
C ALA A 358 15.99 -3.22 -8.67
N ALA A 359 15.85 -3.44 -7.38
CA ALA A 359 14.68 -3.04 -6.60
C ALA A 359 14.61 -1.50 -6.41
N GLY A 360 15.70 -0.78 -6.67
CA GLY A 360 15.82 0.67 -6.59
C GLY A 360 16.88 1.14 -5.59
N ILE A 361 16.77 2.41 -5.23
CA ILE A 361 17.57 3.04 -4.17
C ILE A 361 16.66 3.38 -2.98
N PRO A 362 17.21 3.51 -1.74
CA PRO A 362 16.42 3.85 -0.56
C PRO A 362 15.64 5.14 -0.74
N VAL A 363 14.38 5.13 -0.35
CA VAL A 363 13.58 6.36 -0.35
C VAL A 363 14.08 7.34 0.73
N PRO A 364 13.78 8.65 0.63
CA PRO A 364 14.14 9.63 1.65
C PRO A 364 13.64 9.22 3.05
N GLY A 365 14.44 9.47 4.08
CA GLY A 365 14.11 9.09 5.46
C GLY A 365 14.35 7.62 5.79
N VAL A 366 14.86 6.81 4.83
CA VAL A 366 15.14 5.39 5.02
C VAL A 366 16.63 5.12 4.99
N GLN A 367 17.08 4.29 5.91
CA GLN A 367 18.40 3.72 6.00
C GLN A 367 18.32 2.21 5.80
N PHE A 368 19.35 1.60 5.24
CA PHE A 368 19.46 0.16 5.17
C PHE A 368 20.89 -0.33 5.42
N LYS A 369 20.98 -1.57 5.80
CA LYS A 369 22.23 -2.34 5.90
C LYS A 369 21.96 -3.75 5.41
N ILE A 370 23.03 -4.40 4.94
CA ILE A 370 22.99 -5.81 4.55
C ILE A 370 23.92 -6.54 5.51
N CYS A 371 23.44 -7.60 6.14
CA CYS A 371 24.18 -8.33 7.15
C CYS A 371 24.31 -9.82 6.79
N SER A 372 25.45 -10.38 7.14
CA SER A 372 25.68 -11.81 7.14
C SER A 372 24.88 -12.52 8.25
N SER A 373 24.87 -13.83 8.24
CA SER A 373 24.13 -14.65 9.23
C SER A 373 24.64 -14.51 10.66
N ASP A 374 25.89 -14.06 10.85
CA ASP A 374 26.50 -13.73 12.15
C ASP A 374 26.28 -12.26 12.58
N GLY A 375 25.46 -11.50 11.81
CA GLY A 375 25.09 -10.12 12.12
C GLY A 375 26.10 -9.05 11.71
N LYS A 376 27.18 -9.42 11.01
CA LYS A 376 28.18 -8.46 10.50
C LYS A 376 27.65 -7.72 9.29
N GLU A 377 27.78 -6.38 9.27
CA GLU A 377 27.47 -5.57 8.10
C GLU A 377 28.42 -5.88 6.94
N LEU A 378 27.83 -6.16 5.78
CA LEU A 378 28.53 -6.55 4.55
C LEU A 378 28.84 -5.32 3.67
N LYS A 379 29.80 -5.50 2.76
CA LYS A 379 30.23 -4.49 1.79
C LYS A 379 29.45 -4.64 0.48
N GLU A 380 29.75 -3.72 -0.45
CA GLU A 380 29.24 -3.74 -1.82
C GLU A 380 29.44 -5.10 -2.49
N ASN A 381 28.40 -5.55 -3.21
CA ASN A 381 28.35 -6.82 -3.95
C ASN A 381 28.44 -8.10 -3.08
N GLU A 382 28.35 -7.98 -1.75
CA GLU A 382 28.22 -9.12 -0.86
C GLU A 382 26.76 -9.39 -0.53
N VAL A 383 26.29 -10.63 -0.70
CA VAL A 383 24.91 -11.03 -0.46
C VAL A 383 24.67 -11.34 1.02
N GLY A 384 23.66 -10.70 1.60
CA GLY A 384 23.22 -10.93 2.96
C GLY A 384 21.74 -10.55 3.17
N GLU A 385 21.28 -10.64 4.41
CA GLU A 385 19.92 -10.23 4.76
C GLU A 385 19.79 -8.71 4.79
N LEU A 386 18.71 -8.21 4.17
CA LEU A 386 18.39 -6.78 4.12
C LEU A 386 17.69 -6.34 5.42
N PHE A 387 18.23 -5.29 6.04
CA PHE A 387 17.63 -4.59 7.18
C PHE A 387 17.30 -3.16 6.81
N ILE A 388 16.11 -2.69 7.25
CA ILE A 388 15.58 -1.37 6.91
C ILE A 388 15.17 -0.62 8.17
N LYS A 389 15.48 0.68 8.24
CA LYS A 389 15.08 1.58 9.31
C LYS A 389 14.67 2.93 8.73
N GLY A 390 13.59 3.53 9.23
CA GLY A 390 13.20 4.87 8.77
C GLY A 390 11.76 5.26 9.09
N ALA A 391 11.38 6.45 8.64
CA ALA A 391 10.10 7.06 8.96
C ALA A 391 8.88 6.29 8.44
N CYS A 392 8.98 5.57 7.33
CA CYS A 392 7.90 4.73 6.80
C CYS A 392 7.85 3.33 7.43
N VAL A 393 8.82 2.94 8.26
CA VAL A 393 8.94 1.60 8.83
C VAL A 393 8.09 1.51 10.10
N ALA A 394 7.31 0.43 10.22
CA ALA A 394 6.57 0.08 11.43
C ALA A 394 7.51 -0.12 12.62
N GLU A 395 7.01 0.09 13.82
CA GLU A 395 7.79 -0.10 15.05
C GLU A 395 7.64 -1.51 15.63
N ASN A 396 6.49 -2.15 15.39
CA ASN A 396 6.16 -3.45 15.97
C ASN A 396 5.06 -4.19 15.20
N TYR A 397 4.90 -5.45 15.51
CA TYR A 397 3.71 -6.21 15.17
C TYR A 397 2.67 -6.12 16.31
N TYR A 398 1.39 -6.19 15.92
CA TYR A 398 0.26 -6.18 16.82
C TYR A 398 0.34 -7.36 17.81
N LYS A 399 0.26 -7.06 19.11
CA LYS A 399 0.45 -8.01 20.22
C LYS A 399 1.83 -8.68 20.30
N LEU A 400 2.81 -8.19 19.53
CA LEU A 400 4.19 -8.69 19.53
C LEU A 400 5.17 -7.51 19.60
N PRO A 401 5.16 -6.69 20.69
CA PRO A 401 5.93 -5.45 20.76
C PRO A 401 7.45 -5.68 20.74
N ASP A 402 7.93 -6.77 21.32
CA ASP A 402 9.37 -7.10 21.46
C ASP A 402 9.81 -8.19 20.46
N SER A 403 9.33 -8.11 19.22
CA SER A 403 9.68 -9.12 18.24
C SER A 403 11.12 -8.96 17.74
N GLU A 404 11.80 -10.07 17.49
CA GLU A 404 13.15 -10.13 16.89
C GLU A 404 13.25 -9.44 15.52
N TYR A 405 12.09 -9.17 14.89
CA TYR A 405 12.03 -8.51 13.59
C TYR A 405 12.27 -7.00 13.64
N PHE A 406 12.22 -6.37 14.82
CA PHE A 406 12.38 -4.91 15.02
C PHE A 406 13.44 -4.60 16.09
N ALA A 407 14.64 -5.15 15.96
CA ALA A 407 15.72 -4.89 16.90
C ALA A 407 16.35 -3.50 16.67
N ASP A 408 16.44 -2.68 17.71
CA ASP A 408 17.03 -1.32 17.67
C ASP A 408 16.43 -0.40 16.58
N GLY A 409 15.14 -0.61 16.26
CA GLY A 409 14.42 0.10 15.21
C GLY A 409 14.77 -0.35 13.79
N TRP A 410 15.49 -1.46 13.63
CA TRP A 410 15.78 -2.10 12.35
C TRP A 410 14.79 -3.23 12.08
N LEU A 411 14.08 -3.15 10.97
CA LEU A 411 13.27 -4.23 10.44
C LEU A 411 14.16 -5.26 9.75
N SER A 412 14.13 -6.51 10.21
CA SER A 412 14.65 -7.69 9.50
C SER A 412 13.62 -8.06 8.43
N THR A 413 13.92 -7.85 7.15
CA THR A 413 12.95 -8.05 6.06
C THR A 413 12.74 -9.52 5.72
N GLY A 414 13.73 -10.36 6.00
CA GLY A 414 13.78 -11.74 5.53
C GLY A 414 14.11 -11.87 4.04
N ASP A 415 14.44 -10.78 3.37
CA ASP A 415 14.89 -10.78 1.97
C ASP A 415 16.42 -10.74 1.92
N MET A 416 17.00 -11.54 1.03
CA MET A 416 18.43 -11.57 0.73
C MET A 416 18.71 -10.57 -0.37
N ALA A 417 19.74 -9.74 -0.19
CA ALA A 417 20.05 -8.65 -1.11
C ALA A 417 21.54 -8.36 -1.15
N TYR A 418 21.95 -7.61 -2.17
CA TYR A 418 23.24 -6.90 -2.22
C TYR A 418 23.03 -5.48 -2.76
N PHE A 419 24.01 -4.61 -2.59
CA PHE A 419 24.03 -3.29 -3.20
C PHE A 419 25.32 -3.09 -4.02
N ASN A 420 25.23 -2.26 -5.06
CA ASN A 420 26.36 -1.93 -5.91
C ASN A 420 26.98 -0.56 -5.58
N ASN A 421 28.05 -0.20 -6.25
CA ASN A 421 28.79 1.07 -6.08
C ASN A 421 27.96 2.34 -6.39
N SER A 422 26.81 2.16 -7.06
CA SER A 422 25.86 3.25 -7.35
C SER A 422 24.69 3.29 -6.35
N ASN A 423 24.77 2.52 -5.26
CA ASN A 423 23.75 2.39 -4.20
C ASN A 423 22.40 1.79 -4.65
N TYR A 424 22.37 1.12 -5.79
CA TYR A 424 21.21 0.32 -6.16
C TYR A 424 21.21 -1.00 -5.40
N ILE A 425 20.05 -1.37 -4.89
CA ILE A 425 19.83 -2.62 -4.15
C ILE A 425 19.17 -3.63 -5.09
N PHE A 426 19.69 -4.85 -5.05
CA PHE A 426 19.21 -5.99 -5.80
C PHE A 426 18.71 -7.04 -4.81
N ILE A 427 17.43 -7.40 -4.90
CA ILE A 427 16.87 -8.51 -4.15
C ILE A 427 17.20 -9.80 -4.91
N VAL A 428 17.83 -10.73 -4.24
CA VAL A 428 18.23 -12.01 -4.85
C VAL A 428 17.25 -13.13 -4.54
N ASP A 429 16.64 -13.13 -3.34
CA ASP A 429 15.61 -14.11 -2.97
C ASP A 429 15.05 -13.80 -1.57
N ARG A 430 14.07 -14.60 -1.14
CA ARG A 430 13.70 -14.71 0.26
C ARG A 430 14.60 -15.68 1.00
N LYS A 431 15.05 -15.32 2.20
CA LYS A 431 15.91 -16.16 3.05
C LYS A 431 15.35 -17.57 3.25
N LYS A 432 14.02 -17.70 3.34
CA LYS A 432 13.31 -18.97 3.54
C LYS A 432 13.12 -19.79 2.26
N ASP A 433 13.08 -19.11 1.08
CA ASP A 433 12.80 -19.75 -0.20
C ASP A 433 14.09 -20.20 -0.90
N MET A 434 15.26 -19.70 -0.43
CA MET A 434 16.59 -20.11 -0.89
C MET A 434 16.77 -21.63 -0.79
N ILE A 435 17.17 -22.26 -1.88
CA ILE A 435 17.46 -23.68 -1.92
C ILE A 435 18.91 -23.90 -1.47
N ASN A 436 19.09 -24.72 -0.45
CA ASN A 436 20.44 -25.14 0.03
C ASN A 436 20.70 -26.57 -0.38
N ARG A 437 21.58 -26.78 -1.36
CA ARG A 437 21.98 -28.10 -1.85
C ARG A 437 23.42 -28.40 -1.45
N GLY A 438 23.58 -29.15 -0.38
CA GLY A 438 24.91 -29.56 0.06
C GLY A 438 25.85 -28.43 0.50
N GLY A 439 25.29 -27.29 0.93
CA GLY A 439 26.03 -26.08 1.30
C GLY A 439 26.09 -25.01 0.20
N GLU A 440 25.73 -25.34 -1.02
CA GLU A 440 25.58 -24.38 -2.11
C GLU A 440 24.20 -23.71 -2.05
N LYS A 441 24.21 -22.38 -2.10
CA LYS A 441 22.99 -21.57 -2.11
C LYS A 441 22.55 -21.34 -3.53
N ILE A 442 21.31 -21.74 -3.85
CA ILE A 442 20.69 -21.53 -5.15
C ILE A 442 19.55 -20.53 -4.94
N TRP A 443 19.59 -19.43 -5.66
CA TRP A 443 18.57 -18.40 -5.63
C TRP A 443 17.49 -18.72 -6.65
N CYS A 444 16.23 -18.82 -6.20
CA CYS A 444 15.10 -19.18 -7.05
C CYS A 444 14.89 -18.16 -8.16
N ILE A 445 15.03 -16.86 -7.86
CA ILE A 445 14.85 -15.77 -8.82
C ILE A 445 15.85 -15.88 -10.00
N ASP A 446 17.09 -16.27 -9.77
CA ASP A 446 18.08 -16.42 -10.85
C ASP A 446 17.66 -17.51 -11.85
N LEU A 447 17.10 -18.62 -11.34
CA LEU A 447 16.60 -19.71 -12.20
C LEU A 447 15.32 -19.30 -12.92
N GLU A 448 14.43 -18.58 -12.25
CA GLU A 448 13.20 -18.04 -12.83
C GLU A 448 13.52 -17.06 -13.98
N GLU A 449 14.53 -16.20 -13.81
CA GLU A 449 14.99 -15.30 -14.86
C GLU A 449 15.49 -16.04 -16.10
N GLU A 450 16.30 -17.09 -15.90
CA GLU A 450 16.80 -17.89 -17.03
C GLU A 450 15.65 -18.64 -17.74
N LEU A 451 14.71 -19.20 -16.99
CA LEU A 451 13.53 -19.85 -17.56
C LEU A 451 12.63 -18.85 -18.31
N ASN A 452 12.41 -17.67 -17.77
CA ASN A 452 11.55 -16.64 -18.38
C ASN A 452 12.16 -15.99 -19.64
N LYS A 453 13.41 -16.32 -20.02
CA LYS A 453 14.00 -15.94 -21.31
C LYS A 453 13.53 -16.82 -22.46
N LEU A 454 12.96 -18.00 -22.17
CA LEU A 454 12.45 -18.93 -23.17
C LEU A 454 11.09 -18.44 -23.68
N GLU A 455 10.93 -18.35 -24.99
CA GLU A 455 9.69 -17.82 -25.63
C GLU A 455 8.46 -18.65 -25.27
N GLU A 456 8.63 -19.94 -24.99
CA GLU A 456 7.56 -20.87 -24.63
C GLU A 456 7.08 -20.75 -23.20
N ILE A 457 7.80 -20.00 -22.32
CA ILE A 457 7.47 -19.83 -20.91
C ILE A 457 6.89 -18.44 -20.68
N GLN A 458 5.64 -18.38 -20.26
CA GLN A 458 4.98 -17.14 -19.93
C GLN A 458 5.39 -16.62 -18.54
N GLU A 459 5.50 -17.53 -17.57
CA GLU A 459 5.88 -17.26 -16.16
C GLU A 459 6.40 -18.55 -15.54
N SER A 460 7.43 -18.46 -14.70
CA SER A 460 8.00 -19.60 -13.98
C SER A 460 8.04 -19.32 -12.47
N SER A 461 7.99 -20.38 -11.67
CA SER A 461 8.21 -20.33 -10.23
C SER A 461 9.05 -21.54 -9.80
N VAL A 462 10.17 -21.29 -9.12
CA VAL A 462 11.10 -22.29 -8.64
C VAL A 462 10.89 -22.51 -7.14
N VAL A 463 10.76 -23.76 -6.72
CA VAL A 463 10.57 -24.12 -5.31
C VAL A 463 11.50 -25.23 -4.90
N GLY A 464 12.07 -25.15 -3.71
CA GLY A 464 12.86 -26.23 -3.12
C GLY A 464 11.99 -27.37 -2.61
N ILE A 465 12.35 -28.60 -2.92
CA ILE A 465 11.76 -29.78 -2.30
C ILE A 465 12.80 -30.47 -1.43
N ALA A 466 12.36 -31.04 -0.30
CA ALA A 466 13.26 -31.83 0.52
C ALA A 466 13.68 -33.09 -0.25
N ASP A 467 15.01 -33.29 -0.35
CA ASP A 467 15.61 -34.50 -0.90
C ASP A 467 16.10 -35.34 0.29
N PRO A 468 15.69 -36.63 0.42
CA PRO A 468 16.05 -37.51 1.58
C PRO A 468 17.51 -37.73 1.77
#